data_7f3067417f0b5594a2d850d1cd132667
#
_entry.id   7f3067417f0b5594a2d850d1cd132667
#
_cell.length_a   1.000
_cell.length_b   1.000
_cell.length_c   1.000
_cell.angle_alpha   90.00
_cell.angle_beta   90.00
_cell.angle_gamma   90.00
#
_symmetry.space_group_name_H-M   'P 1'
#
loop_
_entity.id
_entity.type
_entity.pdbx_description
1 polymer ?
#
loop_
_entity_poly.entity_id
_entity_poly.type
_entity_poly.pdbx_seq_one_letter_code
_entity_poly.pdbx_strand_id
1 'polypeptide(L)'
;MLKADVETFDVVVIGGGGAGLSAAAEAARLGRKTVLLEKNAALGGSTAWSVGSISATNSPHQLSKGILDTPDDHFEDMEVLAGGYANRDNRELRRILVDHTNEMLHWLMSIGLVFAGPNPEPPHRQPRMHNVLPNSRAFPDRLGRHCRNLGVDIRVNMVAERLVLDGRRVTGV
;
A
#
# COMPACT_ATOMS: atom_id res chain seq x y z
N MET A 1 11.60 33.99 21.30
CA MET A 1 10.88 33.04 20.46
C MET A 1 11.88 32.39 19.52
N LEU A 2 12.16 31.10 19.69
CA LEU A 2 12.92 30.34 18.70
C LEU A 2 12.10 30.33 17.40
N LYS A 3 12.68 30.81 16.29
CA LYS A 3 12.11 30.60 14.95
C LYS A 3 12.07 29.08 14.76
N ALA A 4 10.89 28.52 14.60
CA ALA A 4 10.77 27.14 14.16
C ALA A 4 11.47 27.07 12.79
N ASP A 5 12.47 26.20 12.66
CA ASP A 5 13.10 25.94 11.37
C ASP A 5 12.06 25.29 10.47
N VAL A 6 11.63 26.04 9.47
CA VAL A 6 10.67 25.56 8.46
C VAL A 6 11.46 24.84 7.38
N GLU A 7 11.24 23.54 7.28
CA GLU A 7 11.78 22.74 6.18
C GLU A 7 10.78 22.69 5.01
N THR A 8 11.29 22.63 3.79
CA THR A 8 10.45 22.60 2.58
C THR A 8 10.61 21.28 1.85
N PHE A 9 9.46 20.67 1.51
CA PHE A 9 9.33 19.46 0.73
C PHE A 9 8.29 19.66 -0.37
N ASP A 10 8.39 18.89 -1.45
CA ASP A 10 7.36 18.86 -2.50
C ASP A 10 6.15 18.03 -2.04
N VAL A 11 6.42 16.95 -1.27
CA VAL A 11 5.39 16.04 -0.76
C VAL A 11 5.65 15.70 0.71
N VAL A 12 4.61 15.83 1.54
CA VAL A 12 4.60 15.37 2.92
C VAL A 12 3.61 14.21 3.03
N VAL A 13 4.09 13.04 3.39
CA VAL A 13 3.27 11.84 3.61
C VAL A 13 3.07 11.64 5.12
N ILE A 14 1.84 11.51 5.57
CA ILE A 14 1.49 11.28 6.97
C ILE A 14 1.07 9.83 7.16
N GLY A 15 1.86 9.07 7.92
CA GLY A 15 1.66 7.67 8.24
C GLY A 15 2.54 6.71 7.44
N GLY A 16 3.30 5.87 8.17
CA GLY A 16 4.26 4.90 7.64
C GLY A 16 3.70 3.49 7.48
N GLY A 17 2.39 3.34 7.20
CA GLY A 17 1.78 2.08 6.77
C GLY A 17 2.02 1.78 5.30
N GLY A 18 1.48 0.66 4.79
CA GLY A 18 1.67 0.24 3.39
C GLY A 18 1.30 1.32 2.37
N ALA A 19 0.16 1.98 2.56
CA ALA A 19 -0.30 3.05 1.65
C ALA A 19 0.66 4.26 1.66
N GLY A 20 1.05 4.74 2.84
CA GLY A 20 1.97 5.89 2.95
C GLY A 20 3.35 5.59 2.40
N LEU A 21 3.90 4.41 2.68
CA LEU A 21 5.19 3.99 2.14
C LEU A 21 5.16 3.89 0.61
N SER A 22 4.07 3.33 0.05
CA SER A 22 3.91 3.25 -1.41
C SER A 22 3.78 4.63 -2.05
N ALA A 23 2.99 5.54 -1.43
CA ALA A 23 2.84 6.91 -1.91
C ALA A 23 4.16 7.70 -1.86
N ALA A 24 4.92 7.55 -0.76
CA ALA A 24 6.22 8.19 -0.62
C ALA A 24 7.25 7.67 -1.62
N ALA A 25 7.28 6.34 -1.85
CA ALA A 25 8.15 5.74 -2.85
C ALA A 25 7.84 6.27 -4.25
N GLU A 26 6.56 6.33 -4.61
CA GLU A 26 6.14 6.82 -5.93
C GLU A 26 6.45 8.31 -6.11
N ALA A 27 6.19 9.15 -5.11
CA ALA A 27 6.53 10.57 -5.16
C ALA A 27 8.05 10.77 -5.37
N ALA A 28 8.88 10.03 -4.63
CA ALA A 28 10.34 10.10 -4.77
C ALA A 28 10.82 9.56 -6.12
N ARG A 29 10.22 8.46 -6.63
CA ARG A 29 10.50 7.93 -7.97
C ARG A 29 10.24 8.97 -9.07
N LEU A 30 9.23 9.82 -8.87
CA LEU A 30 8.92 10.95 -9.76
C LEU A 30 9.80 12.21 -9.51
N GLY A 31 10.88 12.07 -8.74
CA GLY A 31 11.84 13.13 -8.47
C GLY A 31 11.36 14.19 -7.48
N ARG A 32 10.34 13.91 -6.67
CA ARG A 32 9.83 14.84 -5.67
C ARG A 32 10.58 14.70 -4.35
N LYS A 33 11.03 15.82 -3.79
CA LYS A 33 11.61 15.87 -2.43
C LYS A 33 10.52 15.50 -1.44
N THR A 34 10.62 14.30 -0.85
CA THR A 34 9.54 13.70 -0.07
C THR A 34 9.96 13.44 1.38
N VAL A 35 9.11 13.83 2.33
CA VAL A 35 9.20 13.43 3.74
C VAL A 35 8.02 12.55 4.13
N LEU A 36 8.27 11.53 4.93
CA LEU A 36 7.26 10.68 5.54
C LEU A 36 7.33 10.81 7.06
N LEU A 37 6.20 11.18 7.67
CA LEU A 37 6.05 11.36 9.11
C LEU A 37 5.26 10.17 9.68
N GLU A 38 5.84 9.44 10.63
CA GLU A 38 5.20 8.33 11.35
C GLU A 38 5.19 8.62 12.86
N LYS A 39 4.02 8.55 13.47
CA LYS A 39 3.83 8.84 14.90
C LYS A 39 4.50 7.81 15.84
N ASN A 40 4.58 6.56 15.40
CA ASN A 40 5.18 5.48 16.18
C ASN A 40 6.69 5.42 15.96
N ALA A 41 7.38 4.67 16.83
CA ALA A 41 8.83 4.43 16.71
C ALA A 41 9.19 3.49 15.54
N ALA A 42 8.20 2.83 14.93
CA ALA A 42 8.39 1.88 13.84
C ALA A 42 7.36 2.08 12.73
N LEU A 43 7.78 1.81 11.50
CA LEU A 43 6.91 1.76 10.33
C LEU A 43 6.00 0.54 10.37
N GLY A 44 4.88 0.61 9.62
CA GLY A 44 4.05 -0.55 9.34
C GLY A 44 2.56 -0.33 9.56
N GLY A 45 2.16 0.39 10.61
CA GLY A 45 0.75 0.59 10.93
C GLY A 45 -0.04 -0.72 10.91
N SER A 46 -1.28 -0.71 10.45
CA SER A 46 -2.13 -1.91 10.32
C SER A 46 -1.56 -2.95 9.34
N THR A 47 -0.75 -2.54 8.37
CA THR A 47 -0.12 -3.45 7.41
C THR A 47 0.77 -4.47 8.10
N ALA A 48 1.55 -4.05 9.12
CA ALA A 48 2.43 -4.96 9.86
C ALA A 48 1.67 -5.94 10.78
N TRP A 49 0.41 -5.68 11.07
CA TRP A 49 -0.46 -6.51 11.92
C TRP A 49 -1.47 -7.34 11.13
N SER A 50 -1.51 -7.18 9.82
CA SER A 50 -2.41 -7.94 8.95
C SER A 50 -1.93 -9.38 8.79
N VAL A 51 -2.75 -10.22 8.17
CA VAL A 51 -2.35 -11.58 7.77
C VAL A 51 -1.30 -11.56 6.64
N GLY A 52 -1.12 -10.44 5.97
CA GLY A 52 -0.12 -10.26 4.93
C GLY A 52 -0.52 -10.86 3.58
N SER A 53 -1.81 -10.92 3.30
CA SER A 53 -2.33 -11.45 2.03
C SER A 53 -2.60 -10.33 1.03
N ILE A 54 -2.41 -10.65 -0.24
CA ILE A 54 -2.83 -9.85 -1.39
C ILE A 54 -3.59 -10.76 -2.34
N SER A 55 -4.81 -10.38 -2.68
CA SER A 55 -5.62 -11.07 -3.70
C SER A 55 -5.33 -10.46 -5.06
N ALA A 56 -4.76 -11.24 -5.97
CA ALA A 56 -4.38 -10.79 -7.31
C ALA A 56 -4.77 -11.79 -8.39
N THR A 57 -5.21 -11.29 -9.53
CA THR A 57 -5.55 -12.06 -10.73
C THR A 57 -4.38 -12.08 -11.72
N ASN A 58 -4.35 -13.09 -12.58
CA ASN A 58 -3.33 -13.25 -13.62
C ASN A 58 -1.89 -13.21 -13.07
N SER A 59 -1.72 -13.56 -11.80
CA SER A 59 -0.40 -13.56 -11.15
C SER A 59 0.50 -14.64 -11.74
N PRO A 60 1.85 -14.46 -11.67
CA PRO A 60 2.78 -15.52 -12.06
C PRO A 60 2.52 -16.85 -11.33
N HIS A 61 2.05 -16.77 -10.08
CA HIS A 61 1.73 -17.94 -9.27
C HIS A 61 0.46 -18.66 -9.78
N GLN A 62 -0.57 -17.91 -10.23
CA GLN A 62 -1.75 -18.50 -10.87
C GLN A 62 -1.38 -19.14 -12.21
N LEU A 63 -0.67 -18.40 -13.05
CA LEU A 63 -0.27 -18.87 -14.39
C LEU A 63 0.58 -20.15 -14.30
N SER A 64 1.52 -20.24 -13.36
CA SER A 64 2.35 -21.43 -13.15
C SER A 64 1.55 -22.68 -12.73
N LYS A 65 0.33 -22.48 -12.22
CA LYS A 65 -0.60 -23.56 -11.82
C LYS A 65 -1.72 -23.79 -12.83
N GLY A 66 -1.69 -23.11 -13.98
CA GLY A 66 -2.73 -23.21 -15.01
C GLY A 66 -4.08 -22.61 -14.59
N ILE A 67 -4.09 -21.71 -13.58
CA ILE A 67 -5.29 -21.03 -13.13
C ILE A 67 -5.53 -19.83 -14.06
N LEU A 68 -6.67 -19.86 -14.74
CA LEU A 68 -7.16 -18.74 -15.55
C LEU A 68 -8.14 -17.92 -14.72
N ASP A 69 -7.91 -16.62 -14.67
CA ASP A 69 -8.69 -15.70 -13.85
C ASP A 69 -8.71 -14.31 -14.50
N THR A 70 -9.71 -13.50 -14.17
CA THR A 70 -9.86 -12.17 -14.77
C THR A 70 -10.12 -11.10 -13.70
N PRO A 71 -9.74 -9.83 -13.97
CA PRO A 71 -10.15 -8.72 -13.11
C PRO A 71 -11.66 -8.59 -12.95
N ASP A 72 -12.44 -8.95 -13.98
CA ASP A 72 -13.91 -8.89 -13.92
C ASP A 72 -14.47 -9.94 -12.96
N ASP A 73 -13.97 -11.19 -13.02
CA ASP A 73 -14.33 -12.23 -12.06
C ASP A 73 -13.97 -11.84 -10.63
N HIS A 74 -12.82 -11.19 -10.45
CA HIS A 74 -12.40 -10.69 -9.13
C HIS A 74 -13.32 -9.58 -8.64
N PHE A 75 -13.68 -8.64 -9.52
CA PHE A 75 -14.58 -7.54 -9.21
C PHE A 75 -15.96 -8.02 -8.73
N GLU A 76 -16.51 -9.04 -9.40
CA GLU A 76 -17.78 -9.65 -9.03
C GLU A 76 -17.68 -10.41 -7.69
N ASP A 77 -16.62 -11.21 -7.52
CA ASP A 77 -16.41 -11.98 -6.28
C ASP A 77 -16.24 -11.09 -5.05
N MET A 78 -15.63 -9.90 -5.20
CA MET A 78 -15.54 -8.92 -4.11
C MET A 78 -16.90 -8.40 -3.67
N GLU A 79 -17.88 -8.30 -4.58
CA GLU A 79 -19.25 -7.92 -4.23
C GLU A 79 -19.93 -9.01 -3.38
N VAL A 80 -19.71 -10.27 -3.75
CA VAL A 80 -20.20 -11.42 -2.98
C VAL A 80 -19.54 -11.46 -1.60
N LEU A 81 -18.22 -11.23 -1.53
CA LEU A 81 -17.46 -11.20 -0.28
C LEU A 81 -17.94 -10.08 0.66
N ALA A 82 -18.28 -8.91 0.10
CA ALA A 82 -18.79 -7.78 0.87
C ALA A 82 -20.16 -8.06 1.51
N GLY A 83 -20.96 -8.92 0.91
CA GLY A 83 -22.26 -9.33 1.42
C GLY A 83 -23.16 -8.14 1.80
N GLY A 84 -23.65 -8.08 3.04
CA GLY A 84 -24.51 -7.00 3.54
C GLY A 84 -23.84 -5.61 3.57
N TYR A 85 -22.54 -5.52 3.34
CA TYR A 85 -21.80 -4.25 3.28
C TYR A 85 -21.56 -3.76 1.84
N ALA A 86 -22.03 -4.46 0.82
CA ALA A 86 -21.82 -4.10 -0.59
C ALA A 86 -22.34 -2.69 -0.94
N ASN A 87 -23.36 -2.19 -0.23
CA ASN A 87 -23.88 -0.83 -0.39
C ASN A 87 -22.96 0.28 0.13
N ARG A 88 -21.89 -0.07 0.88
CA ARG A 88 -20.86 0.87 1.34
C ARG A 88 -19.61 0.84 0.47
N ASP A 89 -19.56 -0.05 -0.51
CA ASP A 89 -18.41 -0.22 -1.38
C ASP A 89 -18.31 0.92 -2.40
N ASN A 90 -17.10 1.40 -2.61
CA ASN A 90 -16.79 2.31 -3.69
C ASN A 90 -16.38 1.51 -4.93
N ARG A 91 -17.33 1.33 -5.84
CA ARG A 91 -17.15 0.52 -7.06
C ARG A 91 -16.02 1.03 -7.97
N GLU A 92 -15.77 2.34 -7.99
CA GLU A 92 -14.67 2.91 -8.78
C GLU A 92 -13.30 2.51 -8.19
N LEU A 93 -13.15 2.62 -6.85
CA LEU A 93 -11.93 2.17 -6.19
C LEU A 93 -11.73 0.65 -6.29
N ARG A 94 -12.81 -0.12 -6.21
CA ARG A 94 -12.77 -1.57 -6.43
C ARG A 94 -12.30 -1.90 -7.84
N ARG A 95 -12.77 -1.18 -8.87
CA ARG A 95 -12.33 -1.36 -10.25
C ARG A 95 -10.82 -1.10 -10.40
N ILE A 96 -10.36 0.05 -9.89
CA ILE A 96 -8.95 0.39 -9.88
C ILE A 96 -8.13 -0.70 -9.16
N LEU A 97 -8.60 -1.19 -8.02
CA LEU A 97 -7.91 -2.24 -7.27
C LEU A 97 -7.72 -3.49 -8.13
N VAL A 98 -8.80 -4.07 -8.68
CA VAL A 98 -8.71 -5.36 -9.39
C VAL A 98 -7.96 -5.25 -10.71
N ASP A 99 -8.00 -4.09 -11.38
CA ASP A 99 -7.26 -3.85 -12.61
C ASP A 99 -5.75 -3.78 -12.39
N HIS A 100 -5.31 -3.28 -11.20
CA HIS A 100 -3.91 -3.01 -10.91
C HIS A 100 -3.27 -3.96 -9.89
N THR A 101 -4.00 -4.92 -9.31
CA THR A 101 -3.41 -5.82 -8.28
C THR A 101 -2.26 -6.66 -8.82
N ASN A 102 -2.30 -7.09 -10.08
CA ASN A 102 -1.23 -7.86 -10.67
C ASN A 102 0.05 -7.01 -10.84
N GLU A 103 -0.10 -5.80 -11.37
CA GLU A 103 0.99 -4.84 -11.49
C GLU A 103 1.63 -4.53 -10.13
N MET A 104 0.79 -4.28 -9.11
CA MET A 104 1.24 -4.05 -7.74
C MET A 104 2.00 -5.27 -7.18
N LEU A 105 1.51 -6.49 -7.42
CA LEU A 105 2.19 -7.71 -6.96
C LEU A 105 3.58 -7.84 -7.60
N HIS A 106 3.68 -7.61 -8.91
CA HIS A 106 4.96 -7.59 -9.61
C HIS A 106 5.92 -6.54 -9.06
N TRP A 107 5.43 -5.32 -8.81
CA TRP A 107 6.24 -4.26 -8.21
C TRP A 107 6.76 -4.67 -6.82
N LEU A 108 5.89 -5.21 -5.95
CA LEU A 108 6.29 -5.67 -4.63
C LEU A 108 7.34 -6.79 -4.71
N MET A 109 7.20 -7.71 -5.65
CA MET A 109 8.21 -8.76 -5.89
C MET A 109 9.54 -8.15 -6.38
N SER A 110 9.50 -7.13 -7.24
CA SER A 110 10.70 -6.47 -7.76
C SER A 110 11.53 -5.75 -6.68
N ILE A 111 10.89 -5.30 -5.60
CA ILE A 111 11.57 -4.72 -4.44
C ILE A 111 11.96 -5.76 -3.37
N GLY A 112 11.80 -7.05 -3.69
CA GLY A 112 12.29 -8.17 -2.89
C GLY A 112 11.30 -8.76 -1.88
N LEU A 113 10.00 -8.51 -2.05
CA LEU A 113 8.97 -9.26 -1.34
C LEU A 113 8.78 -10.64 -2.00
N VAL A 114 8.58 -11.64 -1.19
CA VAL A 114 8.35 -13.03 -1.63
C VAL A 114 6.95 -13.44 -1.19
N PHE A 115 6.23 -14.11 -2.08
CA PHE A 115 4.87 -14.55 -1.81
C PHE A 115 4.74 -16.06 -2.00
N ALA A 116 3.91 -16.67 -1.14
CA ALA A 116 3.40 -18.02 -1.32
C ALA A 116 1.93 -17.95 -1.77
N GLY A 117 1.51 -18.93 -2.56
CA GLY A 117 0.13 -19.00 -3.05
C GLY A 117 0.07 -19.44 -4.53
N PRO A 118 -1.00 -19.14 -5.25
CA PRO A 118 -2.24 -18.62 -4.70
C PRO A 118 -2.97 -19.67 -3.83
N ASN A 119 -3.63 -19.18 -2.78
CA ASN A 119 -4.46 -19.99 -1.89
C ASN A 119 -5.94 -19.70 -2.10
N PRO A 120 -6.84 -20.68 -1.88
CA PRO A 120 -8.29 -20.47 -1.90
C PRO A 120 -8.73 -19.49 -0.80
N GLU A 121 -9.68 -18.63 -1.12
CA GLU A 121 -10.33 -17.71 -0.18
C GLU A 121 -11.82 -17.60 -0.53
N PRO A 122 -12.65 -18.57 -0.15
CA PRO A 122 -14.09 -18.51 -0.43
C PRO A 122 -14.72 -17.21 0.14
N PRO A 123 -15.65 -16.55 -0.59
CA PRO A 123 -16.38 -17.05 -1.77
C PRO A 123 -15.71 -16.76 -3.12
N HIS A 124 -14.45 -16.36 -3.18
CA HIS A 124 -13.77 -16.18 -4.45
C HIS A 124 -13.78 -17.49 -5.27
N ARG A 125 -14.18 -17.40 -6.55
CA ARG A 125 -14.29 -18.56 -7.46
C ARG A 125 -12.93 -19.15 -7.85
N GLN A 126 -11.86 -18.35 -7.77
CA GLN A 126 -10.49 -18.78 -8.05
C GLN A 126 -9.57 -18.51 -6.86
N PRO A 127 -8.51 -19.33 -6.68
CA PRO A 127 -7.45 -19.02 -5.71
C PRO A 127 -6.71 -17.74 -6.11
N ARG A 128 -6.81 -16.69 -5.28
CA ARG A 128 -6.17 -15.37 -5.52
C ARG A 128 -5.27 -14.91 -4.40
N MET A 129 -5.39 -15.53 -3.22
CA MET A 129 -4.69 -15.06 -2.03
C MET A 129 -3.20 -15.42 -2.07
N HIS A 130 -2.35 -14.40 -2.12
CA HIS A 130 -0.91 -14.51 -2.05
C HIS A 130 -0.42 -14.02 -0.69
N ASN A 131 0.18 -14.89 0.10
CA ASN A 131 0.68 -14.57 1.43
C ASN A 131 2.14 -14.16 1.38
N VAL A 132 2.46 -12.99 1.92
CA VAL A 132 3.84 -12.53 2.00
C VAL A 132 4.65 -13.38 2.99
N LEU A 133 5.89 -13.68 2.64
CA LEU A 133 6.83 -14.41 3.47
C LEU A 133 7.90 -13.50 4.09
N PRO A 134 8.34 -13.78 5.33
CA PRO A 134 7.84 -14.80 6.24
C PRO A 134 6.52 -14.41 6.93
N ASN A 135 6.16 -13.15 6.95
CA ASN A 135 4.92 -12.58 7.51
C ASN A 135 4.74 -11.12 7.06
N SER A 136 3.64 -10.48 7.50
CA SER A 136 3.25 -9.11 7.12
C SER A 136 4.28 -8.02 7.43
N ARG A 137 5.19 -8.22 8.37
CA ARG A 137 6.28 -7.26 8.66
C ARG A 137 7.25 -7.09 7.51
N ALA A 138 7.30 -8.05 6.59
CA ALA A 138 8.09 -7.92 5.37
C ALA A 138 7.69 -6.71 4.51
N PHE A 139 6.40 -6.32 4.54
CA PHE A 139 5.94 -5.13 3.81
C PHE A 139 6.63 -3.85 4.30
N PRO A 140 6.49 -3.42 5.57
CA PRO A 140 7.14 -2.18 6.00
C PRO A 140 8.66 -2.25 5.93
N ASP A 141 9.26 -3.41 6.14
CA ASP A 141 10.72 -3.58 6.05
C ASP A 141 11.22 -3.33 4.62
N ARG A 142 10.58 -3.95 3.61
CA ARG A 142 10.98 -3.79 2.21
C ARG A 142 10.61 -2.44 1.64
N LEU A 143 9.37 -2.00 1.86
CA LEU A 143 8.90 -0.68 1.43
C LEU A 143 9.70 0.45 2.07
N GLY A 144 9.97 0.37 3.38
CA GLY A 144 10.77 1.37 4.07
C GLY A 144 12.21 1.44 3.57
N ARG A 145 12.82 0.28 3.25
CA ARG A 145 14.15 0.23 2.62
C ARG A 145 14.10 0.84 1.22
N HIS A 146 13.09 0.49 0.43
CA HIS A 146 12.90 1.04 -0.91
C HIS A 146 12.74 2.56 -0.89
N CYS A 147 11.91 3.09 0.02
CA CYS A 147 11.77 4.54 0.23
C CYS A 147 13.12 5.21 0.55
N ARG A 148 13.91 4.65 1.48
CA ARG A 148 15.23 5.21 1.82
C ARG A 148 16.19 5.19 0.63
N ASN A 149 16.17 4.14 -0.16
CA ASN A 149 17.00 4.04 -1.38
C ASN A 149 16.61 5.07 -2.44
N LEU A 150 15.35 5.52 -2.46
CA LEU A 150 14.84 6.59 -3.32
C LEU A 150 15.05 8.00 -2.72
N GLY A 151 15.65 8.10 -1.53
CA GLY A 151 15.93 9.39 -0.89
C GLY A 151 14.74 9.99 -0.11
N VAL A 152 13.72 9.19 0.23
CA VAL A 152 12.64 9.65 1.12
C VAL A 152 13.20 9.90 2.52
N ASP A 153 12.94 11.09 3.06
CA ASP A 153 13.24 11.43 4.46
C ASP A 153 12.16 10.80 5.37
N ILE A 154 12.50 9.72 6.07
CA ILE A 154 11.57 9.01 6.94
C ILE A 154 11.83 9.41 8.39
N ARG A 155 10.82 10.03 9.02
CA ARG A 155 10.86 10.49 10.42
C ARG A 155 9.84 9.73 11.25
N VAL A 156 10.32 8.93 12.18
CA VAL A 156 9.51 8.21 13.17
C VAL A 156 9.38 9.05 14.46
N ASN A 157 8.46 8.68 15.37
CA ASN A 157 8.10 9.44 16.56
C ASN A 157 7.68 10.89 16.22
N MET A 158 7.10 11.11 15.04
CA MET A 158 6.70 12.41 14.52
C MET A 158 5.17 12.41 14.33
N VAL A 159 4.49 13.07 15.26
CA VAL A 159 3.02 13.21 15.20
C VAL A 159 2.66 14.42 14.35
N ALA A 160 1.85 14.23 13.31
CA ALA A 160 1.21 15.33 12.61
C ALA A 160 0.01 15.80 13.43
N GLU A 161 0.08 16.97 14.03
CA GLU A 161 -0.97 17.48 14.92
C GLU A 161 -2.06 18.24 14.15
N ARG A 162 -1.64 19.02 13.15
CA ARG A 162 -2.56 19.84 12.36
C ARG A 162 -2.00 20.13 10.98
N LEU A 163 -2.90 20.42 10.05
CA LEU A 163 -2.53 20.97 8.74
C LEU A 163 -2.38 22.49 8.83
N VAL A 164 -1.38 23.02 8.16
CA VAL A 164 -1.22 24.46 7.96
C VAL A 164 -1.97 24.84 6.69
N LEU A 165 -2.86 25.82 6.81
CA LEU A 165 -3.72 26.23 5.70
C LEU A 165 -3.47 27.69 5.33
N ASP A 166 -3.48 27.96 4.04
CA ASP A 166 -3.64 29.31 3.45
C ASP A 166 -4.97 29.31 2.68
N GLY A 167 -5.99 29.92 3.29
CA GLY A 167 -7.38 29.80 2.82
C GLY A 167 -7.84 28.35 2.81
N ARG A 168 -8.10 27.79 1.62
CA ARG A 168 -8.51 26.39 1.43
C ARG A 168 -7.36 25.46 1.00
N ARG A 169 -6.17 26.02 0.83
CA ARG A 169 -5.00 25.28 0.38
C ARG A 169 -4.18 24.79 1.58
N VAL A 170 -3.83 23.50 1.59
CA VAL A 170 -2.85 22.95 2.52
C VAL A 170 -1.45 23.40 2.07
N THR A 171 -0.71 24.05 2.96
CA THR A 171 0.63 24.57 2.71
C THR A 171 1.70 23.92 3.59
N GLY A 172 1.29 23.07 4.55
CA GLY A 172 2.22 22.38 5.43
C GLY A 172 1.51 21.55 6.50
N VAL A 173 2.29 21.03 7.40
CA VAL A 173 1.89 20.26 8.58
C VAL A 173 2.78 20.65 9.75
#